data_d6e1f4db1598830177ea16b831f58401
#
_entry.id   d6e1f4db1598830177ea16b831f58401
#
_cell.length_a   1.000
_cell.length_b   1.000
_cell.length_c   1.000
_cell.angle_alpha   90.00
_cell.angle_beta   90.00
_cell.angle_gamma   90.00
#
_symmetry.space_group_name_H-M   'P 1'
#
loop_
_entity.id
_entity.type
_entity.pdbx_description
1 polymer ?
#
loop_
_entity_poly.entity_id
_entity_poly.type
_entity_poly.pdbx_seq_one_letter_code
_entity_poly.pdbx_strand_id
1 'polypeptide(L)'
;MKNKKNLFLTICTIILLPLLLTGCFNYHDINKVTFPTSVIFDINDLGEAVIYLDCIKPYRSTNDSSDKGRRIIYKGEGRTAMEALEDINRASSYKLNYSQTRAYIFTEKAAKNGIKKFLDLINNNSEFQVKPSAFIYYGDVDDLLSTVSADEEYLGLFLNDLVGKEKYNSKA
;
A
#
# COMPACT_ATOMS: atom_id res chain seq x y z
N MET A 1 -28.15 -57.46 -2.96
CA MET A 1 -28.57 -56.05 -3.22
C MET A 1 -27.83 -55.03 -2.36
N LYS A 2 -27.39 -55.35 -1.13
CA LYS A 2 -26.66 -54.44 -0.19
C LYS A 2 -25.31 -53.95 -0.74
N ASN A 3 -24.53 -54.82 -1.38
CA ASN A 3 -23.21 -54.47 -1.92
C ASN A 3 -23.26 -53.48 -3.11
N LYS A 4 -24.28 -53.53 -3.95
CA LYS A 4 -24.39 -52.60 -5.09
C LYS A 4 -24.74 -51.17 -4.62
N LYS A 5 -25.54 -51.01 -3.53
CA LYS A 5 -25.84 -49.72 -2.92
C LYS A 5 -24.60 -49.09 -2.28
N ASN A 6 -23.78 -49.90 -1.59
CA ASN A 6 -22.55 -49.40 -0.99
C ASN A 6 -21.53 -49.00 -2.03
N LEU A 7 -21.39 -49.78 -3.11
CA LEU A 7 -20.52 -49.47 -4.23
C LEU A 7 -20.92 -48.14 -4.92
N PHE A 8 -22.22 -47.95 -5.15
CA PHE A 8 -22.75 -46.69 -5.72
C PHE A 8 -22.49 -45.48 -4.82
N LEU A 9 -22.70 -45.64 -3.49
CA LEU A 9 -22.42 -44.58 -2.52
C LEU A 9 -20.94 -44.21 -2.47
N THR A 10 -20.03 -45.20 -2.53
CA THR A 10 -18.59 -44.98 -2.53
C THR A 10 -18.15 -44.23 -3.80
N ILE A 11 -18.68 -44.61 -4.97
CA ILE A 11 -18.39 -43.92 -6.22
C ILE A 11 -18.90 -42.49 -6.21
N CYS A 12 -20.09 -42.20 -5.69
CA CYS A 12 -20.63 -40.85 -5.53
C CYS A 12 -19.75 -40.00 -4.59
N THR A 13 -19.28 -40.57 -3.49
CA THR A 13 -18.40 -39.87 -2.53
C THR A 13 -17.04 -39.53 -3.16
N ILE A 14 -16.45 -40.44 -3.92
CA ILE A 14 -15.17 -40.22 -4.62
C ILE A 14 -15.30 -39.13 -5.70
N ILE A 15 -16.45 -39.02 -6.36
CA ILE A 15 -16.70 -37.99 -7.38
C ILE A 15 -17.02 -36.64 -6.73
N LEU A 16 -17.74 -36.62 -5.60
CA LEU A 16 -18.14 -35.39 -4.91
C LEU A 16 -16.99 -34.75 -4.12
N LEU A 17 -16.07 -35.55 -3.57
CA LEU A 17 -14.97 -35.07 -2.75
C LEU A 17 -14.05 -34.06 -3.47
N PRO A 18 -13.58 -34.31 -4.72
CA PRO A 18 -12.74 -33.33 -5.44
C PRO A 18 -13.50 -32.06 -5.84
N LEU A 19 -14.84 -32.09 -6.00
CA LEU A 19 -15.62 -30.86 -6.26
C LEU A 19 -15.62 -29.90 -5.06
N LEU A 20 -15.50 -30.42 -3.84
CA LEU A 20 -15.42 -29.60 -2.62
C LEU A 20 -13.99 -29.04 -2.37
N LEU A 21 -12.97 -29.58 -3.05
CA LEU A 21 -11.57 -29.17 -2.92
C LEU A 21 -11.12 -28.13 -3.95
N THR A 22 -11.99 -27.68 -4.85
CA THR A 22 -11.68 -26.65 -5.85
C THR A 22 -11.74 -25.22 -5.27
N GLY A 23 -11.43 -25.03 -3.99
CA GLY A 23 -11.33 -23.74 -3.35
C GLY A 23 -9.94 -23.13 -3.47
N CYS A 24 -9.85 -21.88 -3.87
CA CYS A 24 -8.69 -20.99 -3.98
C CYS A 24 -8.08 -20.81 -5.38
N PHE A 25 -8.89 -20.31 -6.31
CA PHE A 25 -8.38 -19.88 -7.63
C PHE A 25 -7.98 -18.38 -7.66
N ASN A 26 -7.89 -17.71 -6.50
CA ASN A 26 -7.51 -16.30 -6.45
C ASN A 26 -5.99 -16.13 -6.18
N TYR A 27 -5.16 -16.76 -7.02
CA TYR A 27 -3.71 -16.59 -6.98
C TYR A 27 -3.34 -15.23 -7.57
N HIS A 28 -2.88 -14.31 -6.71
CA HIS A 28 -2.22 -13.08 -7.14
C HIS A 28 -0.72 -13.30 -7.06
N ASP A 29 -0.04 -13.14 -8.20
CA ASP A 29 1.42 -13.19 -8.25
C ASP A 29 2.00 -12.04 -7.41
N ILE A 30 2.59 -12.38 -6.27
CA ILE A 30 3.17 -11.41 -5.33
C ILE A 30 4.28 -10.58 -5.99
N ASN A 31 4.91 -11.11 -7.04
CA ASN A 31 5.93 -10.39 -7.80
C ASN A 31 5.37 -9.21 -8.61
N LYS A 32 4.04 -9.14 -8.75
CA LYS A 32 3.34 -8.05 -9.44
C LYS A 32 2.61 -7.10 -8.47
N VAL A 33 2.93 -7.18 -7.19
CA VAL A 33 2.35 -6.32 -6.16
C VAL A 33 3.43 -5.44 -5.57
N THR A 34 3.15 -4.15 -5.37
CA THR A 34 3.99 -3.22 -4.62
C THR A 34 3.24 -2.69 -3.41
N PHE A 35 3.98 -2.34 -2.36
CA PHE A 35 3.42 -1.96 -1.06
C PHE A 35 3.83 -0.53 -0.71
N PRO A 36 2.91 0.45 -0.79
CA PRO A 36 3.15 1.76 -0.23
C PRO A 36 3.42 1.69 1.28
N THR A 37 4.53 2.24 1.73
CA THR A 37 4.87 2.39 3.16
C THR A 37 4.39 3.72 3.71
N SER A 38 4.42 4.76 2.86
CA SER A 38 3.81 6.05 3.15
C SER A 38 3.03 6.59 1.96
N VAL A 39 2.02 7.39 2.27
CA VAL A 39 1.23 8.17 1.31
C VAL A 39 1.38 9.63 1.67
N ILE A 40 1.86 10.44 0.74
CA ILE A 40 2.04 11.88 0.90
C ILE A 40 0.95 12.58 0.11
N PHE A 41 0.22 13.44 0.78
CA PHE A 41 -0.87 14.25 0.22
C PHE A 41 -0.42 15.69 0.08
N ASP A 42 -0.47 16.20 -1.14
CA ASP A 42 -0.07 17.56 -1.49
C ASP A 42 -1.12 18.23 -2.37
N ILE A 43 -0.91 19.49 -2.67
CA ILE A 43 -1.72 20.30 -3.58
C ILE A 43 -0.78 21.10 -4.47
N ASN A 44 -1.01 21.05 -5.78
CA ASN A 44 -0.29 21.89 -6.74
C ASN A 44 -0.78 23.35 -6.69
N ASP A 45 -0.14 24.21 -7.45
CA ASP A 45 -0.45 25.65 -7.47
C ASP A 45 -1.84 25.95 -8.08
N LEU A 46 -2.45 25.00 -8.80
CA LEU A 46 -3.81 25.07 -9.31
C LEU A 46 -4.87 24.63 -8.29
N GLY A 47 -4.47 24.17 -7.11
CA GLY A 47 -5.34 23.63 -6.06
C GLY A 47 -5.76 22.18 -6.30
N GLU A 48 -5.19 21.50 -7.29
CA GLU A 48 -5.45 20.10 -7.59
C GLU A 48 -4.70 19.18 -6.61
N ALA A 49 -5.23 17.98 -6.42
CA ALA A 49 -4.63 17.00 -5.55
C ALA A 49 -3.38 16.39 -6.20
N VAL A 50 -2.33 16.26 -5.42
CA VAL A 50 -1.12 15.53 -5.75
C VAL A 50 -0.90 14.46 -4.69
N ILE A 51 -0.66 13.23 -5.13
CA ILE A 51 -0.38 12.11 -4.24
C ILE A 51 0.98 11.52 -4.61
N TYR A 52 1.81 11.30 -3.61
CA TYR A 52 3.04 10.53 -3.76
C TYR A 52 2.93 9.25 -2.94
N LEU A 53 3.41 8.15 -3.49
CA LEU A 53 3.51 6.86 -2.81
C LEU A 53 4.99 6.47 -2.71
N ASP A 54 5.45 6.24 -1.50
CA ASP A 54 6.74 5.62 -1.23
C ASP A 54 6.55 4.11 -1.05
N CYS A 55 7.02 3.33 -2.01
CA CYS A 55 6.66 1.92 -2.15
C CYS A 55 7.88 0.99 -2.03
N ILE A 56 7.62 -0.19 -1.45
CA ILE A 56 8.55 -1.32 -1.47
C ILE A 56 8.38 -2.10 -2.77
N LYS A 57 9.46 -2.29 -3.51
CA LYS A 57 9.51 -3.20 -4.65
C LYS A 57 9.72 -4.65 -4.14
N PRO A 58 8.74 -5.55 -4.27
CA PRO A 58 8.78 -6.86 -3.61
C PRO A 58 9.79 -7.83 -4.22
N TYR A 59 10.19 -7.63 -5.47
CA TYR A 59 11.06 -8.55 -6.20
C TYR A 59 12.42 -7.93 -6.52
N ARG A 60 13.46 -8.66 -6.14
CA ARG A 60 14.84 -8.40 -6.57
C ARG A 60 15.16 -9.36 -7.72
N SER A 61 15.44 -8.83 -8.90
CA SER A 61 16.05 -9.65 -9.96
C SER A 61 17.43 -10.13 -9.48
N THR A 62 17.70 -11.41 -9.64
CA THR A 62 18.99 -12.02 -9.27
C THR A 62 20.18 -11.41 -10.02
N ASN A 63 19.94 -10.62 -11.08
CA ASN A 63 20.95 -9.92 -11.86
C ASN A 63 21.19 -8.46 -11.44
N ASP A 64 20.40 -7.91 -10.50
CA ASP A 64 20.64 -6.58 -9.94
C ASP A 64 21.67 -6.65 -8.82
N SER A 65 22.93 -6.51 -9.19
CA SER A 65 24.07 -6.41 -8.26
C SER A 65 24.19 -5.05 -7.56
N SER A 66 23.27 -4.11 -7.83
CA SER A 66 23.22 -2.81 -7.19
C SER A 66 22.21 -2.83 -6.04
N ASP A 67 22.62 -2.42 -4.84
CA ASP A 67 21.74 -2.16 -3.69
C ASP A 67 20.73 -1.03 -3.95
N LYS A 68 20.83 -0.37 -5.11
CA LYS A 68 19.91 0.67 -5.56
C LYS A 68 18.67 0.02 -6.17
N GLY A 69 17.53 0.03 -5.45
CA GLY A 69 16.30 -0.21 -6.19
C GLY A 69 15.20 -1.02 -5.54
N ARG A 70 15.13 -1.08 -4.21
CA ARG A 70 13.94 -1.62 -3.54
C ARG A 70 12.84 -0.58 -3.39
N ARG A 71 13.16 0.71 -3.46
CA ARG A 71 12.24 1.82 -3.31
C ARG A 71 11.75 2.30 -4.67
N ILE A 72 10.43 2.46 -4.80
CA ILE A 72 9.78 3.08 -5.94
C ILE A 72 8.92 4.23 -5.43
N ILE A 73 9.06 5.39 -6.05
CA ILE A 73 8.22 6.55 -5.77
C ILE A 73 7.27 6.72 -6.95
N TYR A 74 5.98 6.73 -6.69
CA TYR A 74 4.96 7.12 -7.65
C TYR A 74 4.43 8.50 -7.33
N LYS A 75 4.12 9.27 -8.36
CA LYS A 75 3.44 10.55 -8.28
C LYS A 75 2.20 10.49 -9.17
N GLY A 76 1.09 11.00 -8.69
CA GLY A 76 -0.13 11.18 -9.49
C GLY A 76 -0.77 12.51 -9.17
N GLU A 77 -1.42 13.09 -10.17
CA GLU A 77 -2.08 14.38 -10.09
C GLU A 77 -3.51 14.28 -10.59
N GLY A 78 -4.41 15.06 -10.02
CA GLY A 78 -5.81 15.11 -10.45
C GLY A 78 -6.59 16.19 -9.73
N ARG A 79 -7.70 16.59 -10.31
CA ARG A 79 -8.60 17.58 -9.70
C ARG A 79 -9.15 17.12 -8.35
N THR A 80 -9.27 15.81 -8.21
CA THR A 80 -9.69 15.16 -6.97
C THR A 80 -8.60 14.20 -6.47
N ALA A 81 -8.63 13.86 -5.18
CA ALA A 81 -7.71 12.88 -4.62
C ALA A 81 -7.88 11.49 -5.27
N MET A 82 -9.10 11.14 -5.69
CA MET A 82 -9.35 9.87 -6.39
C MET A 82 -8.74 9.86 -7.80
N GLU A 83 -8.89 10.95 -8.57
CA GLU A 83 -8.26 11.08 -9.87
C GLU A 83 -6.72 10.99 -9.78
N ALA A 84 -6.11 11.62 -8.77
CA ALA A 84 -4.67 11.52 -8.52
C ALA A 84 -4.24 10.08 -8.21
N LEU A 85 -5.04 9.35 -7.43
CA LEU A 85 -4.78 7.94 -7.14
C LEU A 85 -4.93 7.06 -8.39
N GLU A 86 -5.95 7.30 -9.20
CA GLU A 86 -6.16 6.59 -10.47
C GLU A 86 -5.03 6.86 -11.47
N ASP A 87 -4.46 8.08 -11.45
CA ASP A 87 -3.32 8.43 -12.28
C ASP A 87 -2.10 7.57 -11.92
N ILE A 88 -1.82 7.39 -10.63
CA ILE A 88 -0.79 6.45 -10.16
C ILE A 88 -1.11 5.02 -10.60
N ASN A 89 -2.34 4.55 -10.45
CA ASN A 89 -2.73 3.20 -10.83
C ASN A 89 -2.52 2.94 -12.33
N ARG A 90 -2.73 3.94 -13.18
CA ARG A 90 -2.45 3.85 -14.63
C ARG A 90 -0.97 3.82 -14.95
N ALA A 91 -0.16 4.56 -14.20
CA ALA A 91 1.29 4.63 -14.38
C ALA A 91 2.04 3.44 -13.80
N SER A 92 1.46 2.75 -12.82
CA SER A 92 2.10 1.64 -12.13
C SER A 92 2.02 0.34 -12.95
N SER A 93 3.16 -0.33 -13.12
CA SER A 93 3.23 -1.70 -13.64
C SER A 93 2.87 -2.76 -12.59
N TYR A 94 2.73 -2.35 -11.33
CA TYR A 94 2.42 -3.21 -10.19
C TYR A 94 1.02 -2.92 -9.67
N LYS A 95 0.36 -3.93 -9.13
CA LYS A 95 -0.84 -3.74 -8.33
C LYS A 95 -0.44 -3.12 -6.99
N LEU A 96 -1.05 -2.01 -6.63
CA LEU A 96 -0.82 -1.35 -5.34
C LEU A 96 -1.58 -2.08 -4.23
N ASN A 97 -0.92 -2.31 -3.09
CA ASN A 97 -1.53 -2.91 -1.90
C ASN A 97 -1.14 -2.09 -0.66
N TYR A 98 -2.09 -1.38 -0.10
CA TYR A 98 -1.88 -0.42 1.00
C TYR A 98 -1.80 -1.06 2.40
N SER A 99 -1.81 -2.40 2.51
CA SER A 99 -1.75 -3.10 3.80
C SER A 99 -0.49 -2.84 4.63
N GLN A 100 0.58 -2.35 3.99
CA GLN A 100 1.84 -2.02 4.66
C GLN A 100 2.04 -0.52 4.89
N THR A 101 1.04 0.31 4.60
CA THR A 101 1.12 1.75 4.87
C THR A 101 1.23 2.02 6.36
N ARG A 102 2.26 2.80 6.76
CA ARG A 102 2.57 3.16 8.14
C ARG A 102 2.41 4.65 8.41
N ALA A 103 2.48 5.49 7.38
CA ALA A 103 2.38 6.93 7.53
C ALA A 103 1.48 7.54 6.46
N TYR A 104 0.61 8.46 6.88
CA TYR A 104 -0.03 9.47 6.04
C TYR A 104 0.63 10.81 6.32
N ILE A 105 1.13 11.46 5.29
CA ILE A 105 1.85 12.71 5.41
C ILE A 105 1.10 13.76 4.61
N PHE A 106 0.72 14.84 5.27
CA PHE A 106 0.10 15.99 4.62
C PHE A 106 1.14 17.11 4.53
N THR A 107 1.34 17.67 3.35
CA THR A 107 2.18 18.86 3.22
C THR A 107 1.53 20.04 3.89
N GLU A 108 2.30 21.07 4.22
CA GLU A 108 1.78 22.33 4.75
C GLU A 108 0.72 22.94 3.81
N LYS A 109 0.94 22.87 2.50
CA LYS A 109 -0.01 23.33 1.48
C LYS A 109 -1.35 22.58 1.61
N ALA A 110 -1.31 21.24 1.65
CA ALA A 110 -2.49 20.41 1.81
C ALA A 110 -3.20 20.68 3.15
N ALA A 111 -2.45 20.84 4.24
CA ALA A 111 -3.00 21.12 5.57
C ALA A 111 -3.71 22.47 5.62
N LYS A 112 -3.13 23.52 5.03
CA LYS A 112 -3.72 24.88 4.98
C LYS A 112 -4.94 24.96 4.08
N ASN A 113 -4.97 24.23 2.96
CA ASN A 113 -6.10 24.22 2.03
C ASN A 113 -7.25 23.29 2.47
N GLY A 114 -7.07 22.54 3.55
CA GLY A 114 -8.03 21.60 4.08
C GLY A 114 -7.83 20.17 3.60
N ILE A 115 -7.59 19.28 4.54
CA ILE A 115 -7.30 17.87 4.31
C ILE A 115 -8.54 17.02 4.01
N LYS A 116 -9.76 17.61 4.07
CA LYS A 116 -11.03 16.89 3.95
C LYS A 116 -11.08 16.00 2.72
N LYS A 117 -10.66 16.51 1.54
CA LYS A 117 -10.68 15.77 0.28
C LYS A 117 -9.82 14.49 0.33
N PHE A 118 -8.74 14.50 1.08
CA PHE A 118 -7.88 13.34 1.28
C PHE A 118 -8.44 12.38 2.32
N LEU A 119 -9.04 12.92 3.41
CA LEU A 119 -9.73 12.09 4.40
C LEU A 119 -10.95 11.40 3.79
N ASP A 120 -11.68 12.05 2.90
CA ASP A 120 -12.79 11.45 2.16
C ASP A 120 -12.29 10.28 1.28
N LEU A 121 -11.15 10.41 0.61
CA LEU A 121 -10.51 9.31 -0.11
C LEU A 121 -10.17 8.13 0.84
N ILE A 122 -9.48 8.42 1.94
CA ILE A 122 -9.03 7.42 2.91
C ILE A 122 -10.24 6.66 3.51
N ASN A 123 -11.30 7.36 3.88
CA ASN A 123 -12.45 6.77 4.55
C ASN A 123 -13.37 5.99 3.59
N ASN A 124 -13.46 6.40 2.33
CA ASN A 124 -14.37 5.80 1.36
C ASN A 124 -13.72 4.74 0.47
N ASN A 125 -12.40 4.62 0.49
CA ASN A 125 -11.69 3.60 -0.28
C ASN A 125 -11.28 2.44 0.62
N SER A 126 -11.85 1.25 0.35
CA SER A 126 -11.59 0.04 1.13
C SER A 126 -10.12 -0.43 1.11
N GLU A 127 -9.31 0.08 0.18
CA GLU A 127 -7.89 -0.24 0.13
C GLU A 127 -7.09 0.42 1.26
N PHE A 128 -7.59 1.53 1.83
CA PHE A 128 -6.98 2.27 2.95
C PHE A 128 -7.47 1.79 4.32
N GLN A 129 -7.58 0.48 4.53
CA GLN A 129 -8.14 -0.11 5.77
C GLN A 129 -7.21 -0.06 6.98
N VAL A 130 -5.92 0.21 6.80
CA VAL A 130 -4.94 0.33 7.88
C VAL A 130 -5.07 1.70 8.57
N LYS A 131 -4.66 1.77 9.84
CA LYS A 131 -4.63 3.01 10.62
C LYS A 131 -3.19 3.48 10.81
N PRO A 132 -2.57 4.09 9.81
CA PRO A 132 -1.22 4.62 9.92
C PRO A 132 -1.20 5.87 10.80
N SER A 133 -0.01 6.27 11.24
CA SER A 133 0.20 7.55 11.89
C SER A 133 0.07 8.69 10.87
N ALA A 134 -0.53 9.81 11.30
CA ALA A 134 -0.68 10.99 10.46
C ALA A 134 0.34 12.07 10.86
N PHE A 135 0.95 12.69 9.86
CA PHE A 135 1.97 13.73 10.02
C PHE A 135 1.66 14.95 9.18
N ILE A 136 2.14 16.11 9.62
CA ILE A 136 2.20 17.31 8.78
C ILE A 136 3.67 17.62 8.55
N TYR A 137 4.03 17.79 7.29
CA TYR A 137 5.40 18.10 6.88
C TYR A 137 5.51 19.57 6.44
N TYR A 138 6.49 20.26 7.03
CA TYR A 138 6.80 21.66 6.74
C TYR A 138 8.11 21.70 5.93
N GLY A 139 8.00 21.60 4.61
CA GLY A 139 9.15 21.62 3.72
C GLY A 139 8.77 21.19 2.31
N ASP A 140 9.77 21.03 1.45
CA ASP A 140 9.59 20.56 0.10
C ASP A 140 9.42 19.04 0.07
N VAL A 141 8.51 18.55 -0.77
CA VAL A 141 8.24 17.12 -0.89
C VAL A 141 9.45 16.36 -1.45
N ASP A 142 10.22 16.99 -2.35
CA ASP A 142 11.41 16.36 -2.93
C ASP A 142 12.49 16.15 -1.84
N ASP A 143 12.65 17.10 -0.92
CA ASP A 143 13.53 16.94 0.24
C ASP A 143 13.07 15.79 1.14
N LEU A 144 11.76 15.69 1.40
CA LEU A 144 11.19 14.59 2.18
C LEU A 144 11.44 13.24 1.51
N LEU A 145 11.19 13.14 0.22
CA LEU A 145 11.35 11.91 -0.56
C LEU A 145 12.83 11.51 -0.71
N SER A 146 13.75 12.49 -0.69
CA SER A 146 15.19 12.25 -0.72
C SER A 146 15.77 11.82 0.63
N THR A 147 15.00 12.00 1.73
CA THR A 147 15.42 11.62 3.07
C THR A 147 15.57 10.10 3.16
N VAL A 148 16.78 9.65 3.41
CA VAL A 148 17.14 8.25 3.64
C VAL A 148 17.81 8.18 5.01
N SER A 149 17.28 7.33 5.89
CA SER A 149 17.96 7.02 7.16
C SER A 149 19.06 5.99 6.91
N ALA A 150 20.09 6.00 7.73
CA ALA A 150 21.14 4.98 7.69
C ALA A 150 20.59 3.56 7.97
N ASP A 151 19.52 3.48 8.77
CA ASP A 151 18.95 2.21 9.24
C ASP A 151 17.67 1.83 8.51
N GLU A 152 16.99 2.78 7.83
CA GLU A 152 15.70 2.54 7.21
C GLU A 152 15.57 3.28 5.86
N GLU A 153 15.37 2.53 4.79
CA GLU A 153 15.27 3.05 3.42
C GLU A 153 13.88 3.65 3.13
N TYR A 154 12.85 3.17 3.84
CA TYR A 154 11.46 3.53 3.54
C TYR A 154 10.92 4.57 4.54
N LEU A 155 10.45 5.69 4.02
CA LEU A 155 9.96 6.81 4.80
C LEU A 155 8.86 6.42 5.79
N GLY A 156 7.91 5.59 5.36
CA GLY A 156 6.81 5.17 6.23
C GLY A 156 7.26 4.34 7.42
N LEU A 157 8.24 3.47 7.25
CA LEU A 157 8.82 2.66 8.32
C LEU A 157 9.64 3.55 9.26
N PHE A 158 10.48 4.41 8.74
CA PHE A 158 11.25 5.38 9.51
C PHE A 158 10.36 6.23 10.43
N LEU A 159 9.28 6.82 9.90
CA LEU A 159 8.36 7.64 10.67
C LEU A 159 7.60 6.81 11.73
N ASN A 160 7.23 5.58 11.42
CA ASN A 160 6.59 4.68 12.39
C ASN A 160 7.51 4.38 13.56
N ASP A 161 8.79 4.17 13.31
CA ASP A 161 9.79 3.89 14.35
C ASP A 161 10.06 5.09 15.24
N LEU A 162 10.03 6.31 14.68
CA LEU A 162 10.12 7.54 15.47
C LEU A 162 8.98 7.64 16.50
N VAL A 163 7.73 7.39 16.05
CA VAL A 163 6.56 7.39 16.93
C VAL A 163 6.66 6.28 17.99
N GLY A 164 7.17 5.13 17.61
CA GLY A 164 7.41 4.00 18.54
C GLY A 164 8.39 4.37 19.65
N LYS A 165 9.50 5.00 19.30
CA LYS A 165 10.54 5.45 20.25
C LYS A 165 10.01 6.54 21.20
N GLU A 166 9.24 7.50 20.71
CA GLU A 166 8.62 8.53 21.57
C GLU A 166 7.64 7.95 22.59
N LYS A 167 6.79 7.00 22.17
CA LYS A 167 5.88 6.30 23.11
C LYS A 167 6.62 5.51 24.18
N TYR A 168 7.81 5.03 23.91
CA TYR A 168 8.64 4.32 24.88
C TYR A 168 9.25 5.29 25.90
N ASN A 169 9.79 6.41 25.44
CA ASN A 169 10.41 7.42 26.27
C ASN A 169 9.42 8.21 27.14
N SER A 170 8.16 8.35 26.71
CA SER A 170 7.10 9.01 27.49
C SER A 170 6.53 8.16 28.63
N LYS A 171 6.90 6.87 28.72
CA LYS A 171 6.45 5.96 29.79
C LYS A 171 7.54 5.65 30.81
N ALA A 172 8.76 6.16 30.63
CA ALA A 172 9.87 6.08 31.55
C ALA A 172 9.95 7.33 32.42
#